data_37b14aedb58859f54b98549be9f7bea4
#
_entry.id   37b14aedb58859f54b98549be9f7bea4
#
_cell.length_a   1.000
_cell.length_b   1.000
_cell.length_c   1.000
_cell.angle_alpha   90.00
_cell.angle_beta   90.00
_cell.angle_gamma   90.00
#
_symmetry.space_group_name_H-M   'P 1'
#
loop_
_entity.id
_entity.type
_entity.pdbx_description
1 polymer ?
#
loop_
_entity_poly.entity_id
_entity_poly.type
_entity_poly.pdbx_seq_one_letter_code
_entity_poly.pdbx_strand_id
1 'polypeptide(L)'
;MLAGVKGNQPTTKLTAKHTTVNHVRFGAGALVWILLVASRGAGQTQSPGVAATELVRQTVAHELAATDGGGQYMYRAHNETPQGSETRVMVETRDWTIGRLILKNGRPLPPAQRQREEERLRNLLTNRDRLVKLQMEKHSDDARVHRVIQALPDAFLYQRAGAEKDSAGRELALVAFRPNPDFHPRFKELRVLQGMEGTVLIDSVAQRLVRIEAKLCRDIDFGWGIFDHTSRGGSFLLEQQVVWHDQWAITTLALHYTNRRLLLITSRVDSVTKASGFRRMPDDLTLQQAVELLLDQDPMTAAVPGSGRTP
;
A
#
# COMPACT_ATOMS: atom_id res chain seq x y z
N MET A 1 -44.85 35.97 -38.45
CA MET A 1 -44.35 36.37 -37.15
C MET A 1 -44.41 35.17 -36.21
N LEU A 2 -43.34 34.43 -36.04
CA LEU A 2 -43.21 33.40 -35.04
C LEU A 2 -41.74 33.35 -34.59
N ALA A 3 -41.50 33.77 -33.35
CA ALA A 3 -40.21 33.89 -32.73
C ALA A 3 -39.68 32.48 -32.34
N GLY A 4 -38.47 32.15 -32.77
CA GLY A 4 -37.79 30.94 -32.38
C GLY A 4 -37.17 31.08 -30.99
N VAL A 5 -37.55 30.18 -30.09
CA VAL A 5 -36.94 30.01 -28.79
C VAL A 5 -35.69 29.13 -28.95
N LYS A 6 -34.51 29.69 -28.80
CA LYS A 6 -33.26 28.93 -28.67
C LYS A 6 -33.17 28.31 -27.28
N GLY A 7 -33.34 27.00 -27.19
CA GLY A 7 -33.06 26.22 -25.99
C GLY A 7 -31.55 26.15 -25.75
N ASN A 8 -31.12 26.70 -24.68
CA ASN A 8 -29.76 26.65 -24.19
C ASN A 8 -29.58 25.30 -23.44
N GLN A 9 -28.87 24.38 -24.01
CA GLN A 9 -28.49 23.13 -23.35
C GLN A 9 -27.26 23.38 -22.47
N PRO A 10 -27.30 23.05 -21.19
CA PRO A 10 -26.07 23.10 -20.36
C PRO A 10 -25.17 21.90 -20.71
N THR A 11 -24.04 22.17 -21.32
CA THR A 11 -22.95 21.20 -21.46
C THR A 11 -22.38 20.90 -20.07
N THR A 12 -22.83 19.79 -19.49
CA THR A 12 -22.25 19.24 -18.28
C THR A 12 -20.86 18.71 -18.62
N LYS A 13 -19.83 19.49 -18.32
CA LYS A 13 -18.45 19.00 -18.33
C LYS A 13 -18.32 17.95 -17.22
N LEU A 14 -18.32 16.68 -17.59
CA LEU A 14 -17.88 15.59 -16.72
C LEU A 14 -16.38 15.83 -16.43
N THR A 15 -16.11 16.45 -15.30
CA THR A 15 -14.77 16.51 -14.75
C THR A 15 -14.41 15.09 -14.32
N ALA A 16 -13.52 14.45 -15.06
CA ALA A 16 -12.94 13.18 -14.66
C ALA A 16 -12.26 13.38 -13.30
N LYS A 17 -12.90 12.87 -12.25
CA LYS A 17 -12.26 12.79 -10.93
C LYS A 17 -11.07 11.85 -11.09
N HIS A 18 -9.88 12.41 -11.05
CA HIS A 18 -8.66 11.65 -10.87
C HIS A 18 -8.82 10.77 -9.63
N THR A 19 -8.92 9.48 -9.84
CA THR A 19 -8.86 8.50 -8.76
C THR A 19 -7.45 8.60 -8.18
N THR A 20 -7.35 9.26 -7.04
CA THR A 20 -6.12 9.32 -6.26
C THR A 20 -5.80 7.89 -5.85
N VAL A 21 -4.72 7.34 -6.38
CA VAL A 21 -4.18 6.07 -5.90
C VAL A 21 -3.77 6.29 -4.45
N ASN A 22 -4.48 5.65 -3.53
CA ASN A 22 -4.19 5.75 -2.11
C ASN A 22 -2.82 5.10 -1.86
N HIS A 23 -1.87 5.90 -1.41
CA HIS A 23 -0.56 5.41 -1.02
C HIS A 23 -0.69 4.67 0.32
N VAL A 24 -0.35 3.38 0.30
CA VAL A 24 -0.26 2.55 1.51
C VAL A 24 0.98 2.96 2.29
N ARG A 25 0.81 3.28 3.57
CA ARG A 25 1.88 3.67 4.50
C ARG A 25 2.16 2.56 5.49
N PHE A 26 3.40 2.46 5.88
CA PHE A 26 3.88 1.57 6.94
C PHE A 26 4.84 2.32 7.85
N GLY A 27 4.58 2.20 9.11
CA GLY A 27 5.41 2.73 10.15
C GLY A 27 5.80 1.66 11.18
N ALA A 28 6.98 1.72 11.74
CA ALA A 28 7.58 0.75 12.67
C ALA A 28 7.83 1.33 14.08
N GLY A 29 7.84 0.50 15.07
CA GLY A 29 8.43 0.73 16.41
C GLY A 29 7.62 0.14 17.57
N ALA A 30 8.08 -0.45 18.38
CA ALA A 30 9.00 -0.84 19.41
C ALA A 30 8.36 -1.07 20.79
N LEU A 31 8.75 -2.21 21.36
CA LEU A 31 9.12 -2.54 22.76
C LEU A 31 8.03 -2.66 23.85
N VAL A 32 8.00 -3.62 24.76
CA VAL A 32 8.92 -4.40 25.57
C VAL A 32 8.15 -5.19 26.65
N TRP A 33 8.68 -6.32 27.05
CA TRP A 33 8.85 -7.07 28.30
C TRP A 33 7.98 -8.31 28.56
N ILE A 34 8.63 -9.43 28.45
CA ILE A 34 8.98 -10.59 29.31
C ILE A 34 7.87 -11.15 30.23
N LEU A 35 7.61 -12.44 30.03
CA LEU A 35 7.67 -13.44 31.10
C LEU A 35 7.90 -14.85 30.53
N LEU A 36 9.06 -15.41 30.86
CA LEU A 36 9.42 -16.80 30.70
C LEU A 36 8.55 -17.65 31.63
N VAL A 37 7.79 -18.57 31.08
CA VAL A 37 7.35 -19.77 31.77
C VAL A 37 7.77 -20.96 30.92
N ALA A 38 8.84 -21.62 31.34
CA ALA A 38 9.24 -22.89 30.79
C ALA A 38 8.25 -23.97 31.27
N SER A 39 7.36 -24.40 30.40
CA SER A 39 6.65 -25.65 30.55
C SER A 39 7.13 -26.64 29.47
N ARG A 40 7.91 -27.62 29.90
CA ARG A 40 8.18 -28.83 29.12
C ARG A 40 6.85 -29.54 28.87
N GLY A 41 6.27 -29.35 27.71
CA GLY A 41 5.09 -30.06 27.22
C GLY A 41 5.51 -30.99 26.08
N ALA A 42 5.14 -32.23 26.19
CA ALA A 42 5.33 -33.32 25.20
C ALA A 42 5.05 -32.83 23.79
N GLY A 43 5.92 -33.15 22.85
CA GLY A 43 5.82 -32.79 21.45
C GLY A 43 4.52 -33.30 20.81
N GLN A 44 3.51 -32.46 20.78
CA GLN A 44 2.40 -32.63 19.87
C GLN A 44 2.92 -32.22 18.49
N THR A 45 3.02 -33.17 17.58
CA THR A 45 3.21 -32.91 16.15
C THR A 45 1.98 -32.16 15.68
N GLN A 46 2.03 -30.83 15.70
CA GLN A 46 1.00 -29.98 15.13
C GLN A 46 0.85 -30.33 13.65
N SER A 47 -0.38 -30.44 13.17
CA SER A 47 -0.62 -30.66 11.75
C SER A 47 0.01 -29.48 10.95
N PRO A 48 0.57 -29.73 9.75
CA PRO A 48 1.29 -28.73 8.98
C PRO A 48 0.51 -27.42 8.74
N GLY A 49 -0.82 -27.51 8.67
CA GLY A 49 -1.69 -26.36 8.53
C GLY A 49 -1.82 -25.50 9.81
N VAL A 50 -1.83 -26.15 10.99
CA VAL A 50 -1.88 -25.41 12.27
C VAL A 50 -0.60 -24.63 12.49
N ALA A 51 0.56 -25.25 12.21
CA ALA A 51 1.85 -24.58 12.31
C ALA A 51 1.99 -23.40 11.32
N ALA A 52 1.47 -23.54 10.10
CA ALA A 52 1.47 -22.45 9.11
C ALA A 52 0.56 -21.29 9.52
N THR A 53 -0.63 -21.58 10.05
CA THR A 53 -1.55 -20.56 10.55
C THR A 53 -0.95 -19.80 11.74
N GLU A 54 -0.26 -20.51 12.64
CA GLU A 54 0.37 -19.88 13.80
C GLU A 54 1.54 -18.97 13.38
N LEU A 55 2.36 -19.39 12.41
CA LEU A 55 3.42 -18.55 11.84
C LEU A 55 2.83 -17.26 11.25
N VAL A 56 1.74 -17.35 10.48
CA VAL A 56 1.07 -16.17 9.91
C VAL A 56 0.50 -15.29 11.03
N ARG A 57 -0.10 -15.86 12.08
CA ARG A 57 -0.64 -15.09 13.20
C ARG A 57 0.45 -14.30 13.92
N GLN A 58 1.60 -14.89 14.18
CA GLN A 58 2.76 -14.22 14.77
C GLN A 58 3.30 -13.11 13.87
N THR A 59 3.44 -13.39 12.57
CA THR A 59 3.85 -12.39 11.57
C THR A 59 2.88 -11.21 11.54
N VAL A 60 1.56 -11.47 11.51
CA VAL A 60 0.54 -10.42 11.53
C VAL A 60 0.61 -9.57 12.80
N ALA A 61 0.79 -10.20 13.98
CA ALA A 61 0.96 -9.45 15.23
C ALA A 61 2.19 -8.53 15.17
N HIS A 62 3.29 -9.01 14.61
CA HIS A 62 4.51 -8.21 14.41
C HIS A 62 4.32 -7.07 13.40
N GLU A 63 3.62 -7.32 12.28
CA GLU A 63 3.31 -6.28 11.30
C GLU A 63 2.41 -5.18 11.90
N LEU A 64 1.41 -5.54 12.70
CA LEU A 64 0.54 -4.58 13.38
C LEU A 64 1.32 -3.74 14.39
N ALA A 65 2.15 -4.36 15.24
CA ALA A 65 3.00 -3.66 16.19
C ALA A 65 4.00 -2.72 15.47
N ALA A 66 4.53 -3.16 14.32
CA ALA A 66 5.42 -2.36 13.50
C ALA A 66 4.69 -1.16 12.84
N THR A 67 3.41 -1.27 12.55
CA THR A 67 2.61 -0.19 11.97
C THR A 67 2.37 0.93 12.99
N ASP A 68 2.17 0.60 14.26
CA ASP A 68 1.83 1.56 15.33
C ASP A 68 3.03 2.43 15.77
N GLY A 69 4.24 1.97 15.56
CA GLY A 69 5.45 2.67 16.01
C GLY A 69 6.42 3.07 14.90
N GLY A 70 5.97 3.11 13.66
CA GLY A 70 6.83 3.27 12.50
C GLY A 70 7.58 4.58 12.37
N GLY A 71 8.76 4.46 11.81
CA GLY A 71 9.56 5.58 11.41
C GLY A 71 8.92 6.41 10.31
N GLN A 72 9.25 7.69 10.30
CA GLN A 72 8.90 8.58 9.22
C GLN A 72 10.01 8.53 8.17
N TYR A 73 9.62 8.44 6.91
CA TYR A 73 10.58 8.33 5.81
C TYR A 73 10.35 9.36 4.74
N MET A 74 11.44 9.76 4.12
CA MET A 74 11.43 10.34 2.79
C MET A 74 11.90 9.28 1.81
N TYR A 75 11.16 9.10 0.70
CA TYR A 75 11.48 8.10 -0.33
C TYR A 75 10.94 8.52 -1.68
N ARG A 76 11.38 7.82 -2.73
CA ARG A 76 10.84 7.97 -4.08
C ARG A 76 9.83 6.87 -4.34
N ALA A 77 8.64 7.26 -4.80
CA ALA A 77 7.60 6.36 -5.28
C ALA A 77 7.48 6.52 -6.80
N HIS A 78 7.83 5.48 -7.53
CA HIS A 78 7.63 5.38 -8.96
C HIS A 78 6.40 4.54 -9.25
N ASN A 79 5.40 5.13 -9.88
CA ASN A 79 4.14 4.45 -10.24
C ASN A 79 4.04 4.35 -11.75
N GLU A 80 3.85 3.14 -12.25
CA GLU A 80 3.60 2.81 -13.64
C GLU A 80 2.15 2.39 -13.85
N THR A 81 1.52 2.91 -14.89
CA THR A 81 0.16 2.58 -15.33
C THR A 81 0.14 2.51 -16.86
N PRO A 82 -0.90 1.94 -17.50
CA PRO A 82 -1.04 1.97 -18.96
C PRO A 82 -1.08 3.39 -19.55
N GLN A 83 -1.40 4.38 -18.74
CA GLN A 83 -1.47 5.79 -19.16
C GLN A 83 -0.12 6.52 -19.06
N GLY A 84 0.89 5.87 -18.50
CA GLY A 84 2.22 6.41 -18.31
C GLY A 84 2.75 6.24 -16.90
N SER A 85 3.90 6.83 -16.62
CA SER A 85 4.54 6.73 -15.32
C SER A 85 4.68 8.09 -14.63
N GLU A 86 4.64 8.05 -13.29
CA GLU A 86 4.90 9.20 -12.42
C GLU A 86 5.92 8.82 -11.34
N THR A 87 6.87 9.71 -11.11
CA THR A 87 7.76 9.59 -9.95
C THR A 87 7.53 10.75 -8.99
N ARG A 88 7.29 10.42 -7.74
CA ARG A 88 7.09 11.38 -6.65
C ARG A 88 8.15 11.19 -5.58
N VAL A 89 8.60 12.29 -5.00
CA VAL A 89 9.26 12.23 -3.70
C VAL A 89 8.17 12.33 -2.65
N MET A 90 8.18 11.38 -1.72
CA MET A 90 7.23 11.27 -0.64
C MET A 90 7.92 11.62 0.67
N VAL A 91 7.24 12.35 1.53
CA VAL A 91 7.67 12.62 2.92
C VAL A 91 6.52 12.23 3.84
N GLU A 92 6.85 11.40 4.81
CA GLU A 92 5.95 10.96 5.86
C GLU A 92 6.17 11.79 7.11
N THR A 93 5.08 12.23 7.70
CA THR A 93 5.03 12.81 9.04
C THR A 93 4.03 12.01 9.87
N ARG A 94 3.92 12.29 11.16
CA ARG A 94 2.94 11.64 12.02
C ARG A 94 1.52 11.74 11.45
N ASP A 95 1.12 12.91 10.96
CA ASP A 95 -0.26 13.22 10.60
C ASP A 95 -0.51 13.20 9.10
N TRP A 96 0.51 13.33 8.26
CA TRP A 96 0.36 13.44 6.81
C TRP A 96 1.41 12.64 6.05
N THR A 97 1.04 12.21 4.85
CA THR A 97 1.98 11.80 3.80
C THR A 97 1.83 12.76 2.65
N ILE A 98 2.91 13.44 2.31
CA ILE A 98 2.92 14.47 1.29
C ILE A 98 3.87 14.03 0.18
N GLY A 99 3.47 14.23 -1.07
CA GLY A 99 4.32 13.90 -2.21
C GLY A 99 4.46 15.07 -3.16
N ARG A 100 5.65 15.23 -3.74
CA ARG A 100 5.96 16.12 -4.87
C ARG A 100 6.16 15.30 -6.13
N LEU A 101 5.41 15.60 -7.18
CA LEU A 101 5.65 15.03 -8.51
C LEU A 101 6.94 15.64 -9.08
N ILE A 102 7.89 14.79 -9.48
CA ILE A 102 9.19 15.22 -10.03
C ILE A 102 9.40 14.77 -11.45
N LEU A 103 8.94 13.56 -11.83
CA LEU A 103 9.03 13.05 -13.20
C LEU A 103 7.66 12.60 -13.68
N LYS A 104 7.41 12.79 -14.98
CA LYS A 104 6.29 12.22 -15.71
C LYS A 104 6.81 11.51 -16.96
N ASN A 105 6.47 10.24 -17.12
CA ASN A 105 7.00 9.39 -18.20
C ASN A 105 8.54 9.40 -18.26
N GLY A 106 9.19 9.31 -17.08
CA GLY A 106 10.65 9.32 -16.96
C GLY A 106 11.33 10.68 -17.23
N ARG A 107 10.56 11.75 -17.52
CA ARG A 107 11.10 13.08 -17.83
C ARG A 107 10.76 14.09 -16.73
N PRO A 108 11.66 15.05 -16.43
CA PRO A 108 11.36 16.15 -15.54
C PRO A 108 10.13 16.95 -16.00
N LEU A 109 9.40 17.50 -15.04
CA LEU A 109 8.23 18.31 -15.35
C LEU A 109 8.62 19.57 -16.12
N PRO A 110 7.84 19.97 -17.15
CA PRO A 110 7.96 21.28 -17.76
C PRO A 110 7.88 22.41 -16.73
N PRO A 111 8.53 23.58 -16.95
CA PRO A 111 8.58 24.66 -15.98
C PRO A 111 7.21 25.07 -15.41
N ALA A 112 6.21 25.23 -16.27
CA ALA A 112 4.86 25.58 -15.83
C ALA A 112 4.18 24.50 -14.96
N GLN A 113 4.44 23.20 -15.19
CA GLN A 113 3.91 22.15 -14.34
C GLN A 113 4.68 22.06 -13.02
N ARG A 114 5.98 22.27 -13.03
CA ARG A 114 6.81 22.33 -11.82
C ARG A 114 6.35 23.46 -10.92
N GLN A 115 6.15 24.66 -11.48
CA GLN A 115 5.65 25.82 -10.72
C GLN A 115 4.28 25.52 -10.06
N ARG A 116 3.34 24.94 -10.81
CA ARG A 116 2.03 24.54 -10.24
C ARG A 116 2.16 23.54 -9.10
N GLU A 117 3.09 22.59 -9.21
CA GLU A 117 3.33 21.61 -8.16
C GLU A 117 3.95 22.25 -6.91
N GLU A 118 4.84 23.19 -7.07
CA GLU A 118 5.41 24.00 -5.98
C GLU A 118 4.34 24.87 -5.31
N GLU A 119 3.52 25.55 -6.09
CA GLU A 119 2.37 26.33 -5.59
C GLU A 119 1.38 25.44 -4.83
N ARG A 120 1.10 24.23 -5.34
CA ARG A 120 0.26 23.23 -4.65
C ARG A 120 0.82 22.87 -3.28
N LEU A 121 2.12 22.67 -3.18
CA LEU A 121 2.80 22.35 -1.91
C LEU A 121 2.76 23.55 -0.94
N ARG A 122 3.07 24.75 -1.40
CA ARG A 122 2.99 25.96 -0.55
C ARG A 122 1.56 26.22 -0.06
N ASN A 123 0.57 26.02 -0.92
CA ASN A 123 -0.85 26.19 -0.57
C ASN A 123 -1.32 25.17 0.48
N LEU A 124 -0.65 24.04 0.68
CA LEU A 124 -0.98 23.14 1.79
C LEU A 124 -0.77 23.78 3.15
N LEU A 125 0.22 24.67 3.29
CA LEU A 125 0.53 25.32 4.56
C LEU A 125 -0.56 26.31 5.02
N THR A 126 -1.33 26.84 4.10
CA THR A 126 -2.37 27.85 4.37
C THR A 126 -3.80 27.33 4.23
N ASN A 127 -3.99 26.19 3.58
CA ASN A 127 -5.31 25.61 3.33
C ASN A 127 -5.67 24.57 4.41
N ARG A 128 -6.27 25.06 5.49
CA ARG A 128 -6.66 24.22 6.65
C ARG A 128 -7.64 23.11 6.27
N ASP A 129 -8.63 23.39 5.41
CA ASP A 129 -9.63 22.39 5.01
C ASP A 129 -8.98 21.24 4.23
N ARG A 130 -8.01 21.57 3.37
CA ARG A 130 -7.25 20.57 2.64
C ARG A 130 -6.39 19.71 3.55
N LEU A 131 -5.79 20.29 4.58
CA LEU A 131 -5.00 19.56 5.58
C LEU A 131 -5.86 18.61 6.39
N VAL A 132 -6.99 19.08 6.91
CA VAL A 132 -7.95 18.24 7.65
C VAL A 132 -8.41 17.08 6.77
N LYS A 133 -8.73 17.36 5.50
CA LYS A 133 -9.13 16.31 4.56
C LYS A 133 -8.01 15.25 4.36
N LEU A 134 -6.78 15.67 4.14
CA LEU A 134 -5.64 14.77 3.97
C LEU A 134 -5.38 13.93 5.23
N GLN A 135 -5.52 14.53 6.42
CA GLN A 135 -5.38 13.83 7.69
C GLN A 135 -6.48 12.78 7.86
N MET A 136 -7.74 13.13 7.57
CA MET A 136 -8.86 12.19 7.62
C MET A 136 -8.70 11.04 6.61
N GLU A 137 -8.27 11.34 5.39
CA GLU A 137 -7.97 10.34 4.36
C GLU A 137 -6.90 9.37 4.86
N LYS A 138 -5.79 9.90 5.44
CA LYS A 138 -4.73 9.08 6.01
C LYS A 138 -5.23 8.16 7.11
N HIS A 139 -5.93 8.71 8.12
CA HIS A 139 -6.46 7.90 9.22
C HIS A 139 -7.46 6.83 8.75
N SER A 140 -8.29 7.16 7.77
CA SER A 140 -9.23 6.21 7.17
C SER A 140 -8.50 5.07 6.45
N ASP A 141 -7.42 5.38 5.73
CA ASP A 141 -6.62 4.39 5.01
C ASP A 141 -5.80 3.52 5.97
N ASP A 142 -5.16 4.13 6.97
CA ASP A 142 -4.42 3.42 8.01
C ASP A 142 -5.36 2.43 8.76
N ALA A 143 -6.55 2.88 9.15
CA ALA A 143 -7.55 2.02 9.80
C ALA A 143 -8.05 0.89 8.90
N ARG A 144 -8.18 1.13 7.59
CA ARG A 144 -8.56 0.11 6.61
C ARG A 144 -7.47 -0.94 6.46
N VAL A 145 -6.22 -0.51 6.31
CA VAL A 145 -5.05 -1.41 6.21
C VAL A 145 -4.93 -2.24 7.47
N HIS A 146 -5.03 -1.62 8.66
CA HIS A 146 -5.00 -2.32 9.94
C HIS A 146 -6.05 -3.43 10.01
N ARG A 147 -7.33 -3.14 9.63
CA ARG A 147 -8.39 -4.15 9.61
C ARG A 147 -8.10 -5.31 8.64
N VAL A 148 -7.55 -5.01 7.46
CA VAL A 148 -7.18 -6.05 6.49
C VAL A 148 -6.08 -6.94 7.06
N ILE A 149 -5.00 -6.36 7.59
CA ILE A 149 -3.89 -7.13 8.17
C ILE A 149 -4.40 -7.99 9.35
N GLN A 150 -5.20 -7.41 10.24
CA GLN A 150 -5.76 -8.10 11.40
C GLN A 150 -6.64 -9.30 11.00
N ALA A 151 -7.33 -9.21 9.86
CA ALA A 151 -8.21 -10.28 9.39
C ALA A 151 -7.48 -11.46 8.72
N LEU A 152 -6.22 -11.28 8.27
CA LEU A 152 -5.50 -12.29 7.50
C LEU A 152 -5.46 -13.68 8.15
N PRO A 153 -5.15 -13.84 9.46
CA PRO A 153 -5.06 -15.17 10.07
C PRO A 153 -6.35 -15.98 9.99
N ASP A 154 -7.51 -15.31 10.03
CA ASP A 154 -8.82 -15.94 10.04
C ASP A 154 -9.46 -16.02 8.64
N ALA A 155 -9.04 -15.12 7.73
CA ALA A 155 -9.59 -15.03 6.38
C ALA A 155 -9.18 -16.20 5.48
N PHE A 156 -8.09 -16.90 5.81
CA PHE A 156 -7.51 -17.92 4.96
C PHE A 156 -7.20 -19.22 5.70
N LEU A 157 -7.21 -20.30 4.94
CA LEU A 157 -6.61 -21.58 5.32
C LEU A 157 -5.20 -21.62 4.77
N TYR A 158 -4.23 -21.89 5.66
CA TYR A 158 -2.81 -21.86 5.36
C TYR A 158 -2.19 -23.25 5.29
N GLN A 159 -1.23 -23.42 4.40
CA GLN A 159 -0.44 -24.64 4.25
C GLN A 159 1.01 -24.28 3.93
N ARG A 160 1.96 -24.89 4.64
CA ARG A 160 3.38 -24.74 4.30
C ARG A 160 3.63 -25.35 2.90
N ALA A 161 4.17 -24.53 2.00
CA ALA A 161 4.45 -24.93 0.61
C ALA A 161 5.94 -25.14 0.34
N GLY A 162 6.81 -24.83 1.31
CA GLY A 162 8.24 -25.01 1.17
C GLY A 162 9.05 -23.92 1.87
N ALA A 163 10.21 -23.65 1.33
CA ALA A 163 11.08 -22.54 1.73
C ALA A 163 11.82 -22.00 0.50
N GLU A 164 12.11 -20.70 0.52
CA GLU A 164 12.96 -20.02 -0.46
C GLU A 164 14.17 -19.42 0.26
N LYS A 165 15.25 -19.15 -0.47
CA LYS A 165 16.38 -18.37 0.04
C LYS A 165 16.37 -16.99 -0.60
N ASP A 166 16.55 -15.96 0.22
CA ASP A 166 16.75 -14.61 -0.30
C ASP A 166 18.17 -14.43 -0.86
N SER A 167 18.46 -13.23 -1.38
CA SER A 167 19.76 -12.87 -1.93
C SER A 167 20.90 -12.91 -0.90
N ALA A 168 20.58 -12.83 0.41
CA ALA A 168 21.51 -12.93 1.51
C ALA A 168 21.66 -14.39 2.03
N GLY A 169 20.96 -15.36 1.41
CA GLY A 169 20.98 -16.78 1.78
C GLY A 169 20.11 -17.10 3.00
N ARG A 170 19.29 -16.18 3.50
CA ARG A 170 18.36 -16.41 4.60
C ARG A 170 17.20 -17.29 4.13
N GLU A 171 16.83 -18.29 4.94
CA GLU A 171 15.69 -19.15 4.65
C GLU A 171 14.38 -18.45 5.00
N LEU A 172 13.50 -18.37 4.02
CA LEU A 172 12.17 -17.76 4.13
C LEU A 172 11.11 -18.87 4.02
N ALA A 173 10.12 -18.87 4.89
CA ALA A 173 9.04 -19.84 4.84
C ALA A 173 8.05 -19.46 3.74
N LEU A 174 7.82 -20.37 2.80
CA LEU A 174 6.78 -20.24 1.78
C LEU A 174 5.49 -20.89 2.28
N VAL A 175 4.42 -20.10 2.39
CA VAL A 175 3.11 -20.53 2.86
C VAL A 175 2.06 -20.24 1.79
N ALA A 176 1.39 -21.28 1.32
CA ALA A 176 0.23 -21.13 0.44
C ALA A 176 -1.02 -20.80 1.27
N PHE A 177 -1.91 -20.02 0.69
CA PHE A 177 -3.20 -19.71 1.30
C PHE A 177 -4.35 -19.77 0.29
N ARG A 178 -5.54 -20.11 0.80
CA ARG A 178 -6.80 -20.11 0.07
C ARG A 178 -7.92 -19.59 0.97
N PRO A 179 -9.03 -19.07 0.41
CA PRO A 179 -10.14 -18.55 1.21
C PRO A 179 -10.61 -19.56 2.27
N ASN A 180 -10.81 -19.07 3.49
CA ASN A 180 -11.49 -19.82 4.54
C ASN A 180 -13.01 -19.70 4.33
N PRO A 181 -13.75 -20.79 4.07
CA PRO A 181 -15.20 -20.75 3.87
C PRO A 181 -15.96 -20.25 5.11
N ASP A 182 -15.39 -20.42 6.30
CA ASP A 182 -16.01 -20.01 7.57
C ASP A 182 -15.71 -18.53 7.90
N PHE A 183 -14.94 -17.84 7.08
CA PHE A 183 -14.68 -16.42 7.28
C PHE A 183 -15.85 -15.55 6.86
N HIS A 184 -16.41 -14.82 7.82
CA HIS A 184 -17.53 -13.91 7.62
C HIS A 184 -17.08 -12.45 7.85
N PRO A 185 -16.75 -11.70 6.78
CA PRO A 185 -16.22 -10.35 6.90
C PRO A 185 -17.25 -9.37 7.47
N ARG A 186 -16.88 -8.66 8.54
CA ARG A 186 -17.71 -7.62 9.16
C ARG A 186 -17.73 -6.30 8.38
N PHE A 187 -16.68 -6.05 7.61
CA PHE A 187 -16.49 -4.84 6.81
C PHE A 187 -16.47 -5.18 5.33
N LYS A 188 -17.01 -4.29 4.50
CA LYS A 188 -17.13 -4.52 3.06
C LYS A 188 -15.76 -4.74 2.37
N GLU A 189 -14.74 -3.98 2.79
CA GLU A 189 -13.39 -4.09 2.25
C GLU A 189 -12.75 -5.47 2.47
N LEU A 190 -13.16 -6.19 3.50
CA LEU A 190 -12.65 -7.54 3.79
C LEU A 190 -13.27 -8.62 2.90
N ARG A 191 -14.32 -8.30 2.14
CA ARG A 191 -14.95 -9.27 1.22
C ARG A 191 -14.00 -9.76 0.14
N VAL A 192 -13.05 -8.92 -0.28
CA VAL A 192 -12.04 -9.31 -1.26
C VAL A 192 -11.24 -10.53 -0.81
N LEU A 193 -10.98 -10.68 0.49
CA LEU A 193 -10.24 -11.80 1.06
C LEU A 193 -10.95 -13.14 0.84
N GLN A 194 -12.28 -13.14 0.74
CA GLN A 194 -13.04 -14.37 0.46
C GLN A 194 -12.79 -14.95 -0.95
N GLY A 195 -12.23 -14.18 -1.87
CA GLY A 195 -11.93 -14.60 -3.24
C GLY A 195 -10.45 -14.64 -3.58
N MET A 196 -9.56 -14.36 -2.63
CA MET A 196 -8.12 -14.34 -2.87
C MET A 196 -7.46 -15.66 -2.50
N GLU A 197 -6.58 -16.15 -3.36
CA GLU A 197 -5.68 -17.28 -3.09
C GLU A 197 -4.27 -16.92 -3.54
N GLY A 198 -3.25 -17.56 -2.97
CA GLY A 198 -1.88 -17.27 -3.34
C GLY A 198 -0.84 -17.83 -2.39
N THR A 199 0.27 -17.11 -2.30
CA THR A 199 1.40 -17.45 -1.43
C THR A 199 1.85 -16.23 -0.63
N VAL A 200 2.37 -16.51 0.56
CA VAL A 200 3.07 -15.54 1.39
C VAL A 200 4.46 -16.07 1.71
N LEU A 201 5.46 -15.22 1.58
CA LEU A 201 6.84 -15.50 1.93
C LEU A 201 7.17 -14.75 3.23
N ILE A 202 7.61 -15.48 4.24
CA ILE A 202 7.82 -14.97 5.60
C ILE A 202 9.27 -15.21 6.03
N ASP A 203 9.94 -14.19 6.51
CA ASP A 203 11.15 -14.30 7.30
C ASP A 203 10.76 -14.76 8.71
N SER A 204 10.96 -16.05 8.99
CA SER A 204 10.56 -16.67 10.26
C SER A 204 11.40 -16.19 11.44
N VAL A 205 12.61 -15.68 11.20
CA VAL A 205 13.51 -15.17 12.25
C VAL A 205 13.10 -13.74 12.62
N ALA A 206 12.93 -12.87 11.61
CA ALA A 206 12.47 -11.52 11.82
C ALA A 206 10.96 -11.43 12.11
N GLN A 207 10.21 -12.51 11.88
CA GLN A 207 8.74 -12.56 11.92
C GLN A 207 8.11 -11.47 11.04
N ARG A 208 8.67 -11.28 9.85
CA ARG A 208 8.25 -10.24 8.92
C ARG A 208 7.73 -10.84 7.61
N LEU A 209 6.74 -10.18 7.07
CA LEU A 209 6.25 -10.46 5.73
C LEU A 209 7.27 -9.96 4.71
N VAL A 210 7.73 -10.83 3.81
CA VAL A 210 8.64 -10.48 2.73
C VAL A 210 7.88 -10.23 1.44
N ARG A 211 6.95 -11.13 1.09
CA ARG A 211 6.19 -11.04 -0.16
C ARG A 211 4.81 -11.68 0.01
N ILE A 212 3.79 -11.06 -0.58
CA ILE A 212 2.47 -11.66 -0.83
C ILE A 212 2.24 -11.63 -2.33
N GLU A 213 1.94 -12.79 -2.89
CA GLU A 213 1.41 -12.93 -4.24
C GLU A 213 0.02 -13.54 -4.16
N ALA A 214 -0.96 -12.84 -4.73
CA ALA A 214 -2.35 -13.29 -4.69
C ALA A 214 -3.06 -13.05 -6.00
N LYS A 215 -4.07 -13.87 -6.27
CA LYS A 215 -5.00 -13.69 -7.38
C LYS A 215 -6.44 -13.83 -6.90
N LEU A 216 -7.35 -13.18 -7.58
CA LEU A 216 -8.78 -13.36 -7.39
C LEU A 216 -9.23 -14.62 -8.13
N CYS A 217 -9.57 -15.67 -7.39
CA CYS A 217 -10.04 -16.95 -7.93
C CYS A 217 -11.55 -16.94 -8.25
N ARG A 218 -12.30 -15.95 -7.75
CA ARG A 218 -13.72 -15.74 -8.04
C ARG A 218 -14.06 -14.25 -8.09
N ASP A 219 -15.25 -13.95 -8.61
CA ASP A 219 -15.82 -12.62 -8.59
C ASP A 219 -16.21 -12.20 -7.17
N ILE A 220 -16.04 -10.91 -6.86
CA ILE A 220 -16.41 -10.34 -5.55
C ILE A 220 -17.38 -9.19 -5.74
N ASP A 221 -18.54 -9.29 -5.08
CA ASP A 221 -19.57 -8.27 -5.07
C ASP A 221 -19.52 -7.46 -3.76
N PHE A 222 -19.39 -6.14 -3.88
CA PHE A 222 -19.38 -5.21 -2.74
C PHE A 222 -20.75 -4.58 -2.49
N GLY A 223 -21.81 -5.34 -2.61
CA GLY A 223 -23.19 -4.89 -2.37
C GLY A 223 -24.12 -5.14 -3.54
N TRP A 224 -25.04 -6.06 -3.38
CA TRP A 224 -26.16 -6.42 -4.25
C TRP A 224 -25.83 -6.54 -5.77
N GLY A 225 -24.56 -6.73 -6.14
CA GLY A 225 -24.11 -6.89 -7.53
C GLY A 225 -24.26 -5.64 -8.43
N ILE A 226 -24.95 -4.61 -7.98
CA ILE A 226 -25.29 -3.43 -8.77
C ILE A 226 -24.25 -2.31 -8.55
N PHE A 227 -23.66 -2.20 -7.36
CA PHE A 227 -22.87 -1.02 -6.99
C PHE A 227 -21.37 -1.17 -7.23
N ASP A 228 -20.79 -2.33 -7.00
CA ASP A 228 -19.36 -2.54 -7.16
C ASP A 228 -19.05 -4.03 -7.30
N HIS A 229 -18.41 -4.42 -8.39
CA HIS A 229 -18.11 -5.81 -8.74
C HIS A 229 -16.67 -5.92 -9.21
N THR A 230 -15.85 -6.72 -8.53
CA THR A 230 -14.48 -7.00 -8.95
C THR A 230 -14.40 -8.38 -9.57
N SER A 231 -13.97 -8.43 -10.84
CA SER A 231 -13.93 -9.68 -11.62
C SER A 231 -12.75 -10.56 -11.20
N ARG A 232 -12.96 -11.88 -11.27
CA ARG A 232 -11.90 -12.87 -11.11
C ARG A 232 -10.72 -12.61 -12.06
N GLY A 233 -9.53 -13.13 -11.73
CA GLY A 233 -8.32 -12.97 -12.54
C GLY A 233 -7.51 -11.72 -12.20
N GLY A 234 -8.00 -10.88 -11.27
CA GLY A 234 -7.18 -9.82 -10.71
C GLY A 234 -6.01 -10.37 -9.91
N SER A 235 -4.87 -9.68 -9.91
CA SER A 235 -3.68 -10.05 -9.15
C SER A 235 -3.18 -8.92 -8.25
N PHE A 236 -2.51 -9.34 -7.19
CA PHE A 236 -1.94 -8.49 -6.16
C PHE A 236 -0.54 -9.00 -5.84
N LEU A 237 0.45 -8.10 -5.86
CA LEU A 237 1.80 -8.36 -5.37
C LEU A 237 2.18 -7.26 -4.39
N LEU A 238 2.68 -7.66 -3.23
CA LEU A 238 3.29 -6.77 -2.25
C LEU A 238 4.65 -7.36 -1.86
N GLU A 239 5.69 -6.52 -1.86
CA GLU A 239 7.01 -6.88 -1.34
C GLU A 239 7.46 -5.86 -0.32
N GLN A 240 8.08 -6.38 0.75
CA GLN A 240 8.73 -5.58 1.79
C GLN A 240 10.22 -5.92 1.85
N GLN A 241 11.01 -4.90 2.19
CA GLN A 241 12.45 -5.06 2.41
C GLN A 241 12.88 -4.23 3.63
N VAL A 242 14.01 -4.60 4.20
CA VAL A 242 14.70 -3.78 5.20
C VAL A 242 15.18 -2.50 4.53
N VAL A 243 14.76 -1.35 5.03
CA VAL A 243 15.12 -0.03 4.47
C VAL A 243 16.03 0.77 5.40
N TRP A 244 16.02 0.45 6.69
CA TRP A 244 16.86 1.11 7.70
C TRP A 244 17.00 0.19 8.92
N HIS A 245 18.24 -0.23 9.26
CA HIS A 245 18.51 -1.19 10.33
C HIS A 245 17.57 -2.41 10.27
N ASP A 246 16.65 -2.54 11.21
CA ASP A 246 15.62 -3.60 11.28
C ASP A 246 14.23 -3.14 10.82
N GLN A 247 14.13 -1.93 10.27
CA GLN A 247 12.85 -1.37 9.84
C GLN A 247 12.54 -1.77 8.39
N TRP A 248 11.35 -2.26 8.19
CA TRP A 248 10.84 -2.75 6.93
C TRP A 248 9.87 -1.76 6.30
N ALA A 249 9.88 -1.67 5.00
CA ALA A 249 8.89 -0.89 4.25
C ALA A 249 8.47 -1.64 2.98
N ILE A 250 7.27 -1.33 2.49
CA ILE A 250 6.84 -1.79 1.18
C ILE A 250 7.70 -1.12 0.12
N THR A 251 8.36 -1.95 -0.68
CA THR A 251 9.19 -1.53 -1.80
C THR A 251 8.52 -1.77 -3.15
N THR A 252 7.59 -2.73 -3.22
CA THR A 252 6.81 -3.01 -4.43
C THR A 252 5.34 -3.24 -4.07
N LEU A 253 4.45 -2.60 -4.82
CA LEU A 253 3.02 -2.88 -4.80
C LEU A 253 2.51 -2.91 -6.25
N ALA A 254 2.06 -4.09 -6.71
CA ALA A 254 1.43 -4.23 -8.02
C ALA A 254 -0.03 -4.64 -7.86
N LEU A 255 -0.91 -3.96 -8.59
CA LEU A 255 -2.35 -4.15 -8.56
C LEU A 255 -2.88 -4.27 -9.99
N HIS A 256 -3.48 -5.41 -10.30
CA HIS A 256 -4.12 -5.65 -11.60
C HIS A 256 -5.52 -6.20 -11.36
N TYR A 257 -6.56 -5.41 -11.54
CA TYR A 257 -7.93 -5.88 -11.42
C TYR A 257 -8.91 -5.02 -12.21
N THR A 258 -10.04 -5.61 -12.55
CA THR A 258 -11.15 -4.93 -13.20
C THR A 258 -12.32 -4.80 -12.25
N ASN A 259 -12.78 -3.57 -12.08
CA ASN A 259 -13.93 -3.25 -11.27
C ASN A 259 -15.06 -2.71 -12.14
N ARG A 260 -16.29 -3.18 -11.91
CA ARG A 260 -17.51 -2.71 -12.59
C ARG A 260 -18.42 -2.02 -11.59
N ARG A 261 -18.72 -0.77 -11.86
CA ARG A 261 -19.63 0.07 -11.07
C ARG A 261 -20.94 0.28 -11.79
N LEU A 262 -22.08 0.13 -11.08
CA LEU A 262 -23.42 0.40 -11.59
C LEU A 262 -23.70 -0.31 -12.93
N LEU A 263 -23.16 -1.49 -13.14
CA LEU A 263 -23.28 -2.32 -14.37
C LEU A 263 -22.77 -1.65 -15.66
N LEU A 264 -22.50 -0.36 -15.64
CA LEU A 264 -22.20 0.46 -16.84
C LEU A 264 -20.77 1.00 -16.88
N ILE A 265 -20.14 1.21 -15.72
CA ILE A 265 -18.81 1.82 -15.63
C ILE A 265 -17.80 0.73 -15.27
N THR A 266 -17.02 0.31 -16.27
CA THR A 266 -15.88 -0.58 -16.04
C THR A 266 -14.62 0.27 -15.81
N SER A 267 -13.96 0.08 -14.70
CA SER A 267 -12.64 0.65 -14.42
C SER A 267 -11.62 -0.47 -14.28
N ARG A 268 -10.51 -0.32 -14.96
CA ARG A 268 -9.36 -1.20 -14.86
C ARG A 268 -8.29 -0.51 -14.03
N VAL A 269 -7.89 -1.16 -12.95
CA VAL A 269 -6.70 -0.78 -12.19
C VAL A 269 -5.57 -1.66 -12.65
N ASP A 270 -4.52 -1.04 -13.14
CA ASP A 270 -3.31 -1.68 -13.64
C ASP A 270 -2.16 -0.75 -13.24
N SER A 271 -1.54 -1.04 -12.11
CA SER A 271 -0.52 -0.17 -11.55
C SER A 271 0.57 -0.95 -10.83
N VAL A 272 1.81 -0.52 -11.05
CA VAL A 272 2.98 -1.00 -10.32
C VAL A 272 3.65 0.20 -9.66
N THR A 273 3.68 0.20 -8.34
CA THR A 273 4.40 1.21 -7.56
C THR A 273 5.65 0.59 -6.96
N LYS A 274 6.80 1.24 -7.20
CA LYS A 274 8.09 0.88 -6.59
C LYS A 274 8.58 2.04 -5.74
N ALA A 275 8.91 1.73 -4.48
CA ALA A 275 9.49 2.70 -3.55
C ALA A 275 10.99 2.42 -3.35
N SER A 276 11.79 3.47 -3.31
CA SER A 276 13.25 3.37 -3.20
C SER A 276 13.87 4.62 -2.59
N GLY A 277 15.16 4.53 -2.19
CA GLY A 277 15.90 5.67 -1.67
C GLY A 277 15.33 6.17 -0.34
N PHE A 278 14.97 5.25 0.53
CA PHE A 278 14.45 5.55 1.86
C PHE A 278 15.48 6.27 2.72
N ARG A 279 15.07 7.36 3.33
CA ARG A 279 15.84 8.14 4.29
C ARG A 279 14.99 8.39 5.52
N ARG A 280 15.51 8.01 6.69
CA ARG A 280 14.83 8.23 7.97
C ARG A 280 14.69 9.73 8.23
N MET A 281 13.50 10.15 8.64
CA MET A 281 13.20 11.53 9.04
C MET A 281 13.06 11.62 10.57
N PRO A 282 13.25 12.82 11.16
CA PRO A 282 12.95 13.05 12.58
C PRO A 282 11.48 12.75 12.89
N ASP A 283 11.21 12.22 14.09
CA ASP A 283 9.86 11.85 14.51
C ASP A 283 8.96 13.07 14.78
N ASP A 284 9.56 14.23 14.99
CA ASP A 284 8.91 15.52 15.22
C ASP A 284 8.84 16.40 13.96
N LEU A 285 9.08 15.80 12.79
CA LEU A 285 9.04 16.52 11.51
C LEU A 285 7.69 17.21 11.31
N THR A 286 7.74 18.54 11.23
CA THR A 286 6.54 19.36 11.01
C THR A 286 6.12 19.36 9.54
N LEU A 287 4.86 19.72 9.31
CA LEU A 287 4.33 19.90 7.94
C LEU A 287 5.16 20.91 7.14
N GLN A 288 5.53 22.04 7.77
CA GLN A 288 6.31 23.07 7.09
C GLN A 288 7.68 22.54 6.65
N GLN A 289 8.40 21.87 7.55
CA GLN A 289 9.69 21.25 7.23
C GLN A 289 9.55 20.18 6.13
N ALA A 290 8.48 19.38 6.16
CA ALA A 290 8.21 18.39 5.13
C ALA A 290 7.97 19.03 3.75
N VAL A 291 7.25 20.15 3.69
CA VAL A 291 7.05 20.90 2.45
C VAL A 291 8.36 21.53 1.97
N GLU A 292 9.16 22.12 2.86
CA GLU A 292 10.48 22.68 2.53
C GLU A 292 11.41 21.60 1.96
N LEU A 293 11.51 20.45 2.62
CA LEU A 293 12.29 19.30 2.12
C LEU A 293 11.86 18.86 0.71
N LEU A 294 10.56 18.89 0.44
CA LEU A 294 10.04 18.54 -0.89
C LEU A 294 10.37 19.62 -1.92
N LEU A 295 10.32 20.90 -1.55
CA LEU A 295 10.63 22.00 -2.46
C LEU A 295 12.13 22.04 -2.83
N ASP A 296 13.01 21.60 -1.93
CA ASP A 296 14.46 21.55 -2.15
C ASP A 296 14.92 20.38 -3.03
N GLN A 297 14.03 19.43 -3.38
CA GLN A 297 14.42 18.31 -4.22
C GLN A 297 14.69 18.75 -5.65
N ASP A 298 15.92 18.53 -6.11
CA ASP A 298 16.31 18.76 -7.51
C ASP A 298 15.78 17.60 -8.40
N PRO A 299 14.93 17.89 -9.40
CA PRO A 299 14.45 16.90 -10.34
C PRO A 299 15.55 16.17 -11.12
N MET A 300 16.70 16.81 -11.32
CA MET A 300 17.81 16.26 -12.08
C MET A 300 18.55 15.16 -11.32
N THR A 301 18.71 15.33 -10.01
CA THR A 301 19.32 14.30 -9.13
C THR A 301 18.42 13.07 -8.98
N ALA A 302 17.14 13.21 -9.28
CA ALA A 302 16.13 12.16 -9.21
C ALA A 302 16.16 11.20 -10.43
N ALA A 303 16.77 11.60 -11.55
CA ALA A 303 16.75 10.87 -12.81
C ALA A 303 17.83 9.77 -12.93
N VAL A 304 18.75 9.63 -11.95
CA VAL A 304 19.79 8.58 -11.99
C VAL A 304 19.24 7.31 -11.34
N PRO A 305 18.94 6.23 -12.10
CA PRO A 305 18.78 4.91 -11.53
C PRO A 305 20.12 4.53 -10.93
N GLY A 306 20.13 4.15 -9.66
CA GLY A 306 21.34 3.84 -8.93
C GLY A 306 22.24 2.87 -9.67
N SER A 307 23.35 3.36 -10.18
CA SER A 307 24.53 2.55 -10.43
C SER A 307 25.05 2.12 -9.05
N GLY A 308 24.62 0.95 -8.62
CA GLY A 308 25.15 0.30 -7.44
C GLY A 308 26.67 0.16 -7.58
N ARG A 309 27.42 1.00 -6.90
CA ARG A 309 28.75 0.66 -6.43
C ARG A 309 28.56 0.21 -4.98
N THR A 310 28.58 -1.07 -4.81
CA THR A 310 28.87 -1.71 -3.51
C THR A 310 30.35 -1.47 -3.19
N PRO A 311 30.72 -1.07 -2.00
CA PRO A 311 32.05 -1.26 -1.48
C PRO A 311 32.31 -2.70 -1.11
#